data_1211c135b6c691e9441872925083f29e
#
_entry.id   1211c135b6c691e9441872925083f29e
#
_cell.length_a   1.000
_cell.length_b   1.000
_cell.length_c   1.000
_cell.angle_alpha   90.00
_cell.angle_beta   90.00
_cell.angle_gamma   90.00
#
_symmetry.space_group_name_H-M   'P 1'
#
loop_
_entity.id
_entity.type
_entity.pdbx_description
1 polymer ?
#
loop_
_entity_poly.entity_id
_entity_poly.type
_entity_poly.pdbx_seq_one_letter_code
_entity_poly.pdbx_strand_id
1 'polypeptide(L)'
;MQSKGKEKERKKNMSLTDRLYAVAKPIWEGYLEQPFVKELGEGTLREDRFRFYMVQDYRYLLQYAKVFAMGVVKTEDEVLMTRFSYMVHDTLDGEMNIHKAYMSRLGITEQEVATTKSTLTNQSYTSYMLDEAYKGGPLEILVAVLSCAWSYQMIGEHHQHVPGALEHPLYGEWVRGYCSKEYCETTQEIIDLVNELGKDISAEREAHLKEIFENCSRYEAMFWDMAYEEIPE
;
A
#
# COMPACT_ATOMS: atom_id res chain seq x y z
N MET A 1 -18.33 35.25 8.80
CA MET A 1 -19.22 34.11 9.13
C MET A 1 -19.58 33.23 7.92
N GLN A 2 -19.68 33.74 6.69
CA GLN A 2 -20.05 33.00 5.49
C GLN A 2 -18.97 32.00 5.01
N SER A 3 -17.69 32.25 5.28
CA SER A 3 -16.57 31.33 4.87
C SER A 3 -16.59 30.01 5.66
N LYS A 4 -16.85 30.03 6.97
CA LYS A 4 -16.91 28.82 7.81
C LYS A 4 -18.12 27.91 7.50
N GLY A 5 -19.23 28.50 7.01
CA GLY A 5 -20.40 27.73 6.57
C GLY A 5 -20.14 26.95 5.30
N LYS A 6 -19.51 27.56 4.29
CA LYS A 6 -19.14 26.90 3.02
C LYS A 6 -18.08 25.81 3.19
N GLU A 7 -17.14 26.02 4.10
CA GLU A 7 -16.11 25.03 4.41
C GLU A 7 -16.67 23.80 5.14
N LYS A 8 -17.65 24.02 6.03
CA LYS A 8 -18.37 22.95 6.72
C LYS A 8 -19.26 22.14 5.79
N GLU A 9 -19.88 22.81 4.82
CA GLU A 9 -20.72 22.19 3.79
C GLU A 9 -19.88 21.43 2.75
N ARG A 10 -18.71 21.95 2.38
CA ARG A 10 -17.72 21.26 1.52
C ARG A 10 -17.16 20.00 2.18
N LYS A 11 -16.84 20.05 3.48
CA LYS A 11 -16.41 18.86 4.26
C LYS A 11 -17.50 17.80 4.39
N LYS A 12 -18.77 18.21 4.41
CA LYS A 12 -19.93 17.30 4.49
C LYS A 12 -20.20 16.54 3.18
N ASN A 13 -19.70 17.08 2.05
CA ASN A 13 -19.86 16.48 0.71
C ASN A 13 -18.64 15.68 0.24
N MET A 14 -17.54 15.62 1.01
CA MET A 14 -16.37 14.80 0.68
C MET A 14 -16.61 13.35 1.08
N SER A 15 -16.19 12.41 0.23
CA SER A 15 -16.20 10.99 0.55
C SER A 15 -15.30 10.68 1.75
N LEU A 16 -15.42 9.49 2.35
CA LEU A 16 -14.51 9.09 3.43
C LEU A 16 -13.06 9.06 2.91
N THR A 17 -12.83 8.48 1.74
CA THR A 17 -11.48 8.40 1.16
C THR A 17 -10.87 9.76 0.83
N ASP A 18 -11.65 10.76 0.40
CA ASP A 18 -11.15 12.14 0.26
C ASP A 18 -10.64 12.69 1.59
N ARG A 19 -11.34 12.39 2.69
CA ARG A 19 -10.95 12.84 4.03
C ARG A 19 -9.74 12.08 4.57
N LEU A 20 -9.59 10.79 4.21
CA LEU A 20 -8.39 10.00 4.50
C LEU A 20 -7.19 10.51 3.70
N TYR A 21 -7.36 10.73 2.40
CA TYR A 21 -6.31 11.30 1.55
C TYR A 21 -5.82 12.66 2.07
N ALA A 22 -6.74 13.51 2.54
CA ALA A 22 -6.37 14.84 3.05
C ALA A 22 -5.39 14.80 4.24
N VAL A 23 -5.41 13.76 5.08
CA VAL A 23 -4.45 13.61 6.19
C VAL A 23 -3.14 12.96 5.74
N ALA A 24 -3.18 12.08 4.74
CA ALA A 24 -2.00 11.41 4.21
C ALA A 24 -1.23 12.23 3.16
N LYS A 25 -1.91 13.15 2.47
CA LYS A 25 -1.34 13.91 1.36
C LYS A 25 0.04 14.52 1.64
N PRO A 26 0.29 15.19 2.78
CA PRO A 26 1.62 15.76 3.06
C PRO A 26 2.72 14.69 3.18
N ILE A 27 2.36 13.47 3.61
CA ILE A 27 3.28 12.34 3.72
C ILE A 27 3.57 11.80 2.33
N TRP A 28 2.55 11.59 1.51
CA TRP A 28 2.67 11.03 0.16
C TRP A 28 3.40 11.97 -0.81
N GLU A 29 3.24 13.29 -0.68
CA GLU A 29 4.03 14.26 -1.43
C GLU A 29 5.54 14.07 -1.15
N GLY A 30 5.90 13.67 0.08
CA GLY A 30 7.27 13.34 0.45
C GLY A 30 7.81 12.05 -0.17
N TYR A 31 6.95 11.10 -0.56
CA TYR A 31 7.42 9.85 -1.19
C TYR A 31 8.15 10.08 -2.51
N LEU A 32 7.69 11.04 -3.32
CA LEU A 32 8.31 11.34 -4.61
C LEU A 32 9.71 11.96 -4.50
N GLU A 33 10.03 12.55 -3.35
CA GLU A 33 11.36 13.08 -3.05
C GLU A 33 12.26 12.08 -2.30
N GLN A 34 11.68 10.97 -1.85
CA GLN A 34 12.39 9.94 -1.14
C GLN A 34 13.39 9.25 -2.09
N PRO A 35 14.68 9.09 -1.70
CA PRO A 35 15.74 8.65 -2.61
C PRO A 35 15.45 7.32 -3.32
N PHE A 36 14.90 6.32 -2.62
CA PHE A 36 14.56 5.03 -3.24
C PHE A 36 13.54 5.22 -4.38
N VAL A 37 12.44 5.90 -4.09
CA VAL A 37 11.34 6.13 -5.04
C VAL A 37 11.82 6.95 -6.22
N LYS A 38 12.54 8.05 -5.95
CA LYS A 38 13.07 8.95 -6.97
C LYS A 38 14.06 8.25 -7.90
N GLU A 39 15.08 7.60 -7.33
CA GLU A 39 16.12 6.91 -8.09
C GLU A 39 15.55 5.72 -8.89
N LEU A 40 14.49 5.05 -8.38
CA LEU A 40 13.79 4.00 -9.12
C LEU A 40 13.14 4.58 -10.38
N GLY A 41 12.39 5.67 -10.25
CA GLY A 41 11.77 6.34 -11.40
C GLY A 41 12.77 6.91 -12.40
N GLU A 42 13.90 7.44 -11.93
CA GLU A 42 15.00 7.95 -12.77
C GLU A 42 15.86 6.82 -13.36
N GLY A 43 15.68 5.57 -12.93
CA GLY A 43 16.49 4.43 -13.38
C GLY A 43 17.91 4.41 -12.82
N THR A 44 18.18 5.14 -11.73
CA THR A 44 19.51 5.30 -11.14
C THR A 44 19.67 4.55 -9.80
N LEU A 45 18.59 3.94 -9.29
CA LEU A 45 18.61 3.16 -8.07
C LEU A 45 19.63 2.01 -8.18
N ARG A 46 20.44 1.82 -7.14
CA ARG A 46 21.36 0.69 -7.08
C ARG A 46 20.59 -0.63 -7.02
N GLU A 47 21.05 -1.62 -7.80
CA GLU A 47 20.40 -2.94 -7.88
C GLU A 47 20.34 -3.66 -6.53
N ASP A 48 21.35 -3.53 -5.67
CA ASP A 48 21.37 -4.17 -4.35
C ASP A 48 20.25 -3.63 -3.43
N ARG A 49 19.91 -2.34 -3.53
CA ARG A 49 18.78 -1.74 -2.82
C ARG A 49 17.45 -2.31 -3.32
N PHE A 50 17.30 -2.42 -4.62
CA PHE A 50 16.11 -3.01 -5.21
C PHE A 50 15.97 -4.50 -4.86
N ARG A 51 17.08 -5.26 -4.86
CA ARG A 51 17.09 -6.66 -4.38
C ARG A 51 16.63 -6.77 -2.93
N PHE A 52 17.17 -5.94 -2.06
CA PHE A 52 16.77 -5.91 -0.65
C PHE A 52 15.29 -5.56 -0.49
N TYR A 53 14.82 -4.52 -1.18
CA TYR A 53 13.41 -4.15 -1.24
C TYR A 53 12.55 -5.36 -1.66
N MET A 54 12.88 -6.04 -2.74
CA MET A 54 12.10 -7.18 -3.25
C MET A 54 11.95 -8.31 -2.23
N VAL A 55 12.98 -8.59 -1.45
CA VAL A 55 12.92 -9.61 -0.38
C VAL A 55 12.06 -9.13 0.79
N GLN A 56 12.22 -7.88 1.20
CA GLN A 56 11.41 -7.31 2.29
C GLN A 56 9.94 -7.19 1.90
N ASP A 57 9.67 -6.79 0.67
CA ASP A 57 8.32 -6.64 0.14
C ASP A 57 7.61 -7.99 -0.03
N TYR A 58 8.32 -9.03 -0.52
CA TYR A 58 7.81 -10.40 -0.52
C TYR A 58 7.35 -10.84 0.89
N ARG A 59 8.12 -10.52 1.93
CA ARG A 59 7.77 -10.85 3.32
C ARG A 59 6.61 -10.01 3.84
N TYR A 60 6.52 -8.75 3.41
CA TYR A 60 5.39 -7.87 3.68
C TYR A 60 4.10 -8.44 3.08
N LEU A 61 4.10 -8.84 1.82
CA LEU A 61 2.93 -9.39 1.12
C LEU A 61 2.37 -10.65 1.79
N LEU A 62 3.22 -11.49 2.40
CA LEU A 62 2.75 -12.64 3.20
C LEU A 62 1.92 -12.20 4.42
N GLN A 63 2.23 -11.07 5.02
CA GLN A 63 1.45 -10.53 6.15
C GLN A 63 0.23 -9.75 5.63
N TYR A 64 0.38 -9.02 4.53
CA TYR A 64 -0.69 -8.30 3.86
C TYR A 64 -1.86 -9.23 3.48
N ALA A 65 -1.55 -10.39 2.89
CA ALA A 65 -2.56 -11.42 2.62
C ALA A 65 -3.31 -11.88 3.89
N LYS A 66 -2.63 -11.94 5.06
CA LYS A 66 -3.29 -12.28 6.32
C LYS A 66 -4.21 -11.17 6.80
N VAL A 67 -3.89 -9.90 6.54
CA VAL A 67 -4.78 -8.77 6.84
C VAL A 67 -6.08 -8.91 6.06
N PHE A 68 -6.02 -9.24 4.77
CA PHE A 68 -7.22 -9.55 3.98
C PHE A 68 -7.97 -10.80 4.48
N ALA A 69 -7.25 -11.85 4.88
CA ALA A 69 -7.87 -13.05 5.44
C ALA A 69 -8.64 -12.75 6.75
N MET A 70 -8.19 -11.78 7.55
CA MET A 70 -8.98 -11.29 8.69
C MET A 70 -10.29 -10.67 8.24
N GLY A 71 -10.35 -10.02 7.08
CA GLY A 71 -11.58 -9.51 6.49
C GLY A 71 -12.61 -10.60 6.20
N VAL A 72 -12.16 -11.77 5.72
CA VAL A 72 -13.03 -12.96 5.55
C VAL A 72 -13.61 -13.40 6.90
N VAL A 73 -12.80 -13.40 7.96
CA VAL A 73 -13.23 -13.82 9.33
C VAL A 73 -14.15 -12.80 10.00
N LYS A 74 -14.00 -11.51 9.67
CA LYS A 74 -14.67 -10.40 10.36
C LYS A 74 -16.00 -9.97 9.74
N THR A 75 -16.46 -10.59 8.65
CA THR A 75 -17.73 -10.26 8.00
C THR A 75 -18.67 -11.46 7.95
N GLU A 76 -19.97 -11.20 8.12
CA GLU A 76 -21.04 -12.16 7.84
C GLU A 76 -21.69 -11.91 6.46
N ASP A 77 -21.30 -10.85 5.76
CA ASP A 77 -21.78 -10.55 4.42
C ASP A 77 -21.07 -11.43 3.38
N GLU A 78 -21.81 -12.29 2.67
CA GLU A 78 -21.26 -13.23 1.70
C GLU A 78 -20.51 -12.53 0.55
N VAL A 79 -21.02 -11.37 0.09
CA VAL A 79 -20.42 -10.63 -1.02
C VAL A 79 -19.08 -10.05 -0.56
N LEU A 80 -19.05 -9.43 0.61
CA LEU A 80 -17.84 -8.85 1.17
C LEU A 80 -16.81 -9.94 1.53
N MET A 81 -17.26 -11.08 2.08
CA MET A 81 -16.41 -12.26 2.34
C MET A 81 -15.75 -12.76 1.05
N THR A 82 -16.52 -12.84 -0.04
CA THR A 82 -16.02 -13.25 -1.34
C THR A 82 -14.97 -12.27 -1.86
N ARG A 83 -15.20 -10.95 -1.75
CA ARG A 83 -14.23 -9.92 -2.15
C ARG A 83 -12.91 -10.03 -1.37
N PHE A 84 -12.96 -10.19 -0.06
CA PHE A 84 -11.74 -10.42 0.74
C PHE A 84 -11.01 -11.71 0.34
N SER A 85 -11.74 -12.77 0.01
CA SER A 85 -11.14 -14.02 -0.49
C SER A 85 -10.40 -13.82 -1.81
N TYR A 86 -10.94 -13.01 -2.73
CA TYR A 86 -10.25 -12.64 -3.97
C TYR A 86 -9.01 -11.79 -3.69
N MET A 87 -9.06 -10.82 -2.77
CA MET A 87 -7.89 -10.02 -2.40
C MET A 87 -6.76 -10.88 -1.82
N VAL A 88 -7.09 -11.90 -1.00
CA VAL A 88 -6.11 -12.89 -0.53
C VAL A 88 -5.49 -13.65 -1.70
N HIS A 89 -6.33 -14.16 -2.61
CA HIS A 89 -5.88 -14.92 -3.78
C HIS A 89 -5.01 -14.07 -4.70
N ASP A 90 -5.45 -12.85 -5.02
CA ASP A 90 -4.73 -11.92 -5.88
C ASP A 90 -3.35 -11.56 -5.31
N THR A 91 -3.27 -11.30 -4.00
CA THR A 91 -1.98 -11.07 -3.34
C THR A 91 -1.05 -12.28 -3.44
N LEU A 92 -1.55 -13.49 -3.15
CA LEU A 92 -0.70 -14.70 -3.05
C LEU A 92 -0.39 -15.34 -4.41
N ASP A 93 -1.25 -15.20 -5.39
CA ASP A 93 -1.13 -15.85 -6.71
C ASP A 93 -0.91 -14.84 -7.84
N GLY A 94 -1.40 -13.61 -7.70
CA GLY A 94 -1.12 -12.50 -8.63
C GLY A 94 0.20 -11.81 -8.33
N GLU A 95 0.19 -10.88 -7.37
CA GLU A 95 1.33 -10.02 -7.04
C GLU A 95 2.56 -10.79 -6.59
N MET A 96 2.38 -11.82 -5.77
CA MET A 96 3.46 -12.68 -5.29
C MET A 96 4.19 -13.40 -6.43
N ASN A 97 3.51 -13.77 -7.52
CA ASN A 97 4.16 -14.40 -8.67
C ASN A 97 5.00 -13.40 -9.47
N ILE A 98 4.60 -12.13 -9.54
CA ILE A 98 5.41 -11.05 -10.11
C ILE A 98 6.70 -10.89 -9.29
N HIS A 99 6.60 -10.87 -7.95
CA HIS A 99 7.77 -10.80 -7.06
C HIS A 99 8.72 -11.98 -7.26
N LYS A 100 8.21 -13.20 -7.35
CA LYS A 100 9.02 -14.40 -7.62
C LYS A 100 9.74 -14.33 -8.98
N ALA A 101 9.06 -13.81 -10.01
CA ALA A 101 9.67 -13.60 -11.32
C ALA A 101 10.80 -12.57 -11.27
N TYR A 102 10.61 -11.45 -10.55
CA TYR A 102 11.66 -10.46 -10.29
C TYR A 102 12.84 -11.07 -9.54
N MET A 103 12.58 -11.74 -8.42
CA MET A 103 13.61 -12.37 -7.61
C MET A 103 14.43 -13.36 -8.41
N SER A 104 13.79 -14.16 -9.27
CA SER A 104 14.49 -15.07 -10.18
C SER A 104 15.43 -14.34 -11.15
N ARG A 105 14.99 -13.25 -11.76
CA ARG A 105 15.82 -12.44 -12.67
C ARG A 105 16.99 -11.76 -11.96
N LEU A 106 16.78 -11.36 -10.71
CA LEU A 106 17.82 -10.77 -9.86
C LEU A 106 18.77 -11.83 -9.25
N GLY A 107 18.54 -13.13 -9.52
CA GLY A 107 19.34 -14.22 -8.94
C GLY A 107 19.16 -14.37 -7.42
N ILE A 108 18.02 -13.91 -6.88
CA ILE A 108 17.65 -14.12 -5.47
C ILE A 108 17.15 -15.56 -5.32
N THR A 109 17.80 -16.33 -4.46
CA THR A 109 17.47 -17.75 -4.26
C THR A 109 16.36 -17.92 -3.21
N GLU A 110 15.64 -19.05 -3.29
CA GLU A 110 14.65 -19.42 -2.27
C GLU A 110 15.28 -19.51 -0.87
N GLN A 111 16.53 -19.96 -0.78
CA GLN A 111 17.26 -20.02 0.48
C GLN A 111 17.55 -18.62 1.03
N GLU A 112 17.94 -17.67 0.19
CA GLU A 112 18.13 -16.26 0.58
C GLU A 112 16.83 -15.68 1.14
N VAL A 113 15.72 -15.88 0.44
CA VAL A 113 14.40 -15.43 0.92
C VAL A 113 14.03 -16.10 2.25
N ALA A 114 14.24 -17.40 2.40
CA ALA A 114 13.89 -18.15 3.61
C ALA A 114 14.72 -17.72 4.83
N THR A 115 16.00 -17.37 4.64
CA THR A 115 16.92 -17.01 5.72
C THR A 115 16.93 -15.52 6.05
N THR A 116 16.58 -14.65 5.10
CA THR A 116 16.47 -13.21 5.34
C THR A 116 15.33 -12.92 6.31
N LYS A 117 15.60 -12.23 7.40
CA LYS A 117 14.58 -11.82 8.36
C LYS A 117 13.90 -10.54 7.88
N SER A 118 12.62 -10.38 8.21
CA SER A 118 11.98 -9.08 8.09
C SER A 118 12.67 -8.08 9.02
N THR A 119 12.90 -6.88 8.52
CA THR A 119 13.41 -5.77 9.33
C THR A 119 12.43 -5.41 10.44
N LEU A 120 12.88 -4.62 11.43
CA LEU A 120 12.00 -4.11 12.48
C LEU A 120 10.91 -3.20 11.91
N THR A 121 11.24 -2.40 10.90
CA THR A 121 10.29 -1.55 10.18
C THR A 121 9.18 -2.39 9.54
N ASN A 122 9.54 -3.42 8.78
CA ASN A 122 8.58 -4.33 8.15
C ASN A 122 7.72 -5.06 9.20
N GLN A 123 8.34 -5.57 10.27
CA GLN A 123 7.61 -6.22 11.36
C GLN A 123 6.66 -5.27 12.08
N SER A 124 7.08 -4.04 12.38
CA SER A 124 6.23 -3.03 13.03
C SER A 124 5.03 -2.68 12.18
N TYR A 125 5.25 -2.41 10.88
CA TYR A 125 4.19 -2.05 9.95
C TYR A 125 3.14 -3.18 9.82
N THR A 126 3.59 -4.38 9.53
CA THR A 126 2.69 -5.53 9.35
C THR A 126 1.98 -5.92 10.64
N SER A 127 2.64 -5.78 11.80
CA SER A 127 2.02 -6.01 13.11
C SER A 127 0.95 -4.95 13.41
N TYR A 128 1.19 -3.68 13.05
CA TYR A 128 0.21 -2.62 13.20
C TYR A 128 -1.06 -2.91 12.38
N MET A 129 -0.92 -3.24 11.09
CA MET A 129 -2.08 -3.60 10.26
C MET A 129 -2.85 -4.82 10.80
N LEU A 130 -2.14 -5.85 11.27
CA LEU A 130 -2.76 -7.05 11.85
C LEU A 130 -3.47 -6.74 13.18
N ASP A 131 -2.91 -5.86 14.01
CA ASP A 131 -3.55 -5.43 15.27
C ASP A 131 -4.84 -4.66 15.01
N GLU A 132 -4.82 -3.73 14.04
CA GLU A 132 -6.02 -3.01 13.61
C GLU A 132 -7.06 -3.96 12.98
N ALA A 133 -6.63 -4.92 12.17
CA ALA A 133 -7.52 -5.94 11.63
C ALA A 133 -8.13 -6.84 12.71
N TYR A 134 -7.37 -7.15 13.76
CA TYR A 134 -7.85 -7.94 14.89
C TYR A 134 -8.87 -7.18 15.76
N LYS A 135 -8.61 -5.92 16.06
CA LYS A 135 -9.46 -5.06 16.90
C LYS A 135 -10.70 -4.56 16.17
N GLY A 136 -10.53 -4.20 14.90
CA GLY A 136 -11.56 -3.60 14.06
C GLY A 136 -12.41 -4.61 13.29
N GLY A 137 -13.00 -4.12 12.22
CA GLY A 137 -13.82 -4.87 11.27
C GLY A 137 -13.39 -4.63 9.81
N PRO A 138 -14.23 -4.99 8.84
CA PRO A 138 -13.93 -4.85 7.43
C PRO A 138 -13.45 -3.46 7.01
N LEU A 139 -14.03 -2.41 7.57
CA LEU A 139 -13.70 -1.04 7.20
C LEU A 139 -12.28 -0.65 7.69
N GLU A 140 -11.91 -0.99 8.93
CA GLU A 140 -10.58 -0.76 9.48
C GLU A 140 -9.51 -1.52 8.69
N ILE A 141 -9.82 -2.75 8.28
CA ILE A 141 -8.95 -3.59 7.42
C ILE A 141 -8.72 -2.92 6.07
N LEU A 142 -9.79 -2.52 5.38
CA LEU A 142 -9.69 -1.87 4.07
C LEU A 142 -8.94 -0.55 4.15
N VAL A 143 -9.13 0.24 5.19
CA VAL A 143 -8.42 1.51 5.39
C VAL A 143 -6.92 1.27 5.64
N ALA A 144 -6.55 0.25 6.40
CA ALA A 144 -5.16 -0.08 6.65
C ALA A 144 -4.41 -0.48 5.37
N VAL A 145 -5.04 -1.30 4.51
CA VAL A 145 -4.44 -1.78 3.26
C VAL A 145 -4.49 -0.74 2.13
N LEU A 146 -5.50 0.13 2.11
CA LEU A 146 -5.67 1.13 1.06
C LEU A 146 -4.51 2.14 1.03
N SER A 147 -3.90 2.45 2.16
CA SER A 147 -2.75 3.35 2.23
C SER A 147 -1.60 2.87 1.33
N CYS A 148 -1.28 1.58 1.37
CA CYS A 148 -0.30 0.94 0.50
C CYS A 148 -0.77 0.98 -0.97
N ALA A 149 -1.89 0.32 -1.28
CA ALA A 149 -2.35 0.17 -2.65
C ALA A 149 -2.49 1.50 -3.40
N TRP A 150 -3.05 2.50 -2.75
CA TRP A 150 -3.28 3.81 -3.39
C TRP A 150 -2.02 4.64 -3.53
N SER A 151 -1.11 4.59 -2.57
CA SER A 151 0.16 5.32 -2.67
C SER A 151 1.08 4.74 -3.74
N TYR A 152 1.10 3.42 -3.92
CA TYR A 152 1.85 2.77 -5.01
C TYR A 152 1.27 3.13 -6.38
N GLN A 153 -0.06 3.18 -6.53
CA GLN A 153 -0.69 3.70 -7.74
C GLN A 153 -0.22 5.13 -8.03
N MET A 154 -0.26 6.01 -7.03
CA MET A 154 0.18 7.42 -7.19
C MET A 154 1.64 7.52 -7.62
N ILE A 155 2.53 6.69 -7.06
CA ILE A 155 3.94 6.65 -7.46
C ILE A 155 4.07 6.13 -8.89
N GLY A 156 3.38 5.05 -9.26
CA GLY A 156 3.37 4.50 -10.61
C GLY A 156 2.86 5.50 -11.64
N GLU A 157 1.75 6.17 -11.35
CA GLU A 157 1.18 7.23 -12.20
C GLU A 157 2.12 8.43 -12.35
N HIS A 158 2.89 8.78 -11.32
CA HIS A 158 3.91 9.80 -11.42
C HIS A 158 5.07 9.35 -12.31
N HIS A 159 5.60 8.15 -12.06
CA HIS A 159 6.79 7.65 -12.75
C HIS A 159 6.55 7.33 -14.23
N GLN A 160 5.33 6.97 -14.64
CA GLN A 160 5.04 6.78 -16.07
C GLN A 160 5.36 8.01 -16.94
N HIS A 161 5.45 9.20 -16.34
CA HIS A 161 5.79 10.44 -17.01
C HIS A 161 7.28 10.80 -16.94
N VAL A 162 8.07 10.03 -16.19
CA VAL A 162 9.53 10.21 -16.14
C VAL A 162 10.15 9.60 -17.39
N PRO A 163 10.95 10.35 -18.18
CA PRO A 163 11.54 9.84 -19.43
C PRO A 163 12.37 8.59 -19.20
N GLY A 164 12.06 7.51 -19.92
CA GLY A 164 12.77 6.23 -19.84
C GLY A 164 12.37 5.30 -18.69
N ALA A 165 11.50 5.74 -17.77
CA ALA A 165 11.09 4.92 -16.62
C ALA A 165 10.36 3.64 -17.04
N LEU A 166 9.44 3.72 -18.01
CA LEU A 166 8.68 2.57 -18.50
C LEU A 166 9.53 1.57 -19.28
N GLU A 167 10.58 2.02 -19.92
CA GLU A 167 11.48 1.22 -20.76
C GLU A 167 12.69 0.69 -20.00
N HIS A 168 12.87 1.10 -18.73
CA HIS A 168 14.04 0.68 -17.96
C HIS A 168 14.05 -0.85 -17.79
N PRO A 169 15.19 -1.53 -18.10
CA PRO A 169 15.23 -2.98 -18.17
C PRO A 169 14.95 -3.67 -16.83
N LEU A 170 15.25 -3.02 -15.71
CA LEU A 170 15.03 -3.57 -14.38
C LEU A 170 13.77 -2.99 -13.72
N TYR A 171 13.55 -1.68 -13.75
CA TYR A 171 12.47 -1.03 -12.99
C TYR A 171 11.21 -0.76 -13.81
N GLY A 172 11.28 -0.80 -15.13
CA GLY A 172 10.15 -0.46 -16.00
C GLY A 172 8.92 -1.35 -15.81
N GLU A 173 9.11 -2.63 -15.48
CA GLU A 173 7.99 -3.53 -15.18
C GLU A 173 7.31 -3.16 -13.85
N TRP A 174 8.05 -2.76 -12.84
CA TRP A 174 7.54 -2.25 -11.58
C TRP A 174 6.66 -1.01 -11.82
N VAL A 175 7.17 -0.04 -12.57
CA VAL A 175 6.41 1.18 -12.90
C VAL A 175 5.14 0.85 -13.68
N ARG A 176 5.25 0.02 -14.75
CA ARG A 176 4.08 -0.41 -15.53
C ARG A 176 3.06 -1.18 -14.70
N GLY A 177 3.49 -1.98 -13.75
CA GLY A 177 2.61 -2.72 -12.86
C GLY A 177 1.70 -1.79 -12.06
N TYR A 178 2.29 -0.84 -11.34
CA TYR A 178 1.55 0.06 -10.44
C TYR A 178 0.78 1.19 -11.14
N CYS A 179 1.05 1.49 -12.41
CA CYS A 179 0.21 2.36 -13.24
C CYS A 179 -0.68 1.60 -14.24
N SER A 180 -0.74 0.27 -14.15
CA SER A 180 -1.60 -0.54 -15.02
C SER A 180 -3.07 -0.26 -14.77
N LYS A 181 -3.88 -0.42 -15.83
CA LYS A 181 -5.33 -0.31 -15.71
C LYS A 181 -5.89 -1.27 -14.66
N GLU A 182 -5.38 -2.49 -14.63
CA GLU A 182 -5.81 -3.54 -13.70
C GLU A 182 -5.55 -3.13 -12.24
N TYR A 183 -4.34 -2.65 -11.93
CA TYR A 183 -3.99 -2.18 -10.59
C TYR A 183 -4.84 -0.98 -10.15
N CYS A 184 -5.05 -0.02 -11.07
CA CYS A 184 -5.90 1.14 -10.81
C CYS A 184 -7.36 0.75 -10.56
N GLU A 185 -7.91 -0.22 -11.31
CA GLU A 185 -9.26 -0.73 -11.11
C GLU A 185 -9.40 -1.45 -9.75
N THR A 186 -8.44 -2.29 -9.38
CA THR A 186 -8.42 -2.96 -8.07
C THR A 186 -8.34 -1.94 -6.92
N THR A 187 -7.48 -0.94 -7.03
CA THR A 187 -7.39 0.15 -6.04
C THR A 187 -8.70 0.92 -5.93
N GLN A 188 -9.34 1.22 -7.07
CA GLN A 188 -10.63 1.90 -7.09
C GLN A 188 -11.73 1.08 -6.42
N GLU A 189 -11.74 -0.25 -6.58
CA GLU A 189 -12.68 -1.12 -5.88
C GLU A 189 -12.51 -1.03 -4.35
N ILE A 190 -11.29 -0.95 -3.83
CA ILE A 190 -11.05 -0.76 -2.39
C ILE A 190 -11.56 0.62 -1.95
N ILE A 191 -11.28 1.67 -2.74
CA ILE A 191 -11.79 3.04 -2.49
C ILE A 191 -13.32 3.04 -2.40
N ASP A 192 -13.99 2.39 -3.34
CA ASP A 192 -15.45 2.33 -3.39
C ASP A 192 -16.02 1.57 -2.19
N LEU A 193 -15.39 0.45 -1.78
CA LEU A 193 -15.78 -0.31 -0.58
C LEU A 193 -15.61 0.52 0.70
N VAL A 194 -14.48 1.24 0.85
CA VAL A 194 -14.25 2.12 1.99
C VAL A 194 -15.31 3.21 2.05
N ASN A 195 -15.68 3.80 0.91
CA ASN A 195 -16.71 4.83 0.85
C ASN A 195 -18.10 4.26 1.12
N GLU A 196 -18.40 3.05 0.68
CA GLU A 196 -19.68 2.37 0.93
C GLU A 196 -19.86 2.05 2.42
N LEU A 197 -18.88 1.39 3.02
CA LEU A 197 -18.90 1.00 4.43
C LEU A 197 -18.78 2.21 5.39
N GLY A 198 -18.21 3.31 4.89
CA GLY A 198 -17.99 4.54 5.65
C GLY A 198 -19.11 5.56 5.63
N LYS A 199 -20.31 5.26 5.07
CA LYS A 199 -21.38 6.26 4.87
C LYS A 199 -21.93 6.85 6.17
N ASP A 200 -22.19 6.03 7.17
CA ASP A 200 -22.92 6.40 8.39
C ASP A 200 -22.10 6.13 9.68
N ILE A 201 -20.80 6.35 9.62
CA ILE A 201 -19.90 6.13 10.76
C ILE A 201 -19.94 7.33 11.73
N SER A 202 -19.65 7.06 13.01
CA SER A 202 -19.50 8.11 14.00
C SER A 202 -18.25 8.95 13.77
N ALA A 203 -18.23 10.18 14.29
CA ALA A 203 -17.06 11.05 14.22
C ALA A 203 -15.83 10.44 14.92
N GLU A 204 -16.05 9.68 15.98
CA GLU A 204 -15.01 8.95 16.72
C GLU A 204 -14.40 7.86 15.83
N ARG A 205 -15.23 7.04 15.17
CA ARG A 205 -14.74 6.02 14.23
C ARG A 205 -14.02 6.63 13.06
N GLU A 206 -14.51 7.73 12.48
CA GLU A 206 -13.82 8.44 11.41
C GLU A 206 -12.44 8.95 11.87
N ALA A 207 -12.33 9.48 13.09
CA ALA A 207 -11.04 9.92 13.63
C ALA A 207 -10.05 8.76 13.75
N HIS A 208 -10.52 7.60 14.22
CA HIS A 208 -9.69 6.38 14.29
C HIS A 208 -9.27 5.88 12.89
N LEU A 209 -10.16 5.87 11.91
CA LEU A 209 -9.81 5.50 10.53
C LEU A 209 -8.75 6.44 9.92
N LYS A 210 -8.82 7.73 10.21
CA LYS A 210 -7.80 8.69 9.80
C LYS A 210 -6.46 8.40 10.45
N GLU A 211 -6.44 8.04 11.72
CA GLU A 211 -5.24 7.63 12.44
C GLU A 211 -4.63 6.37 11.81
N ILE A 212 -5.44 5.35 11.51
CA ILE A 212 -4.98 4.13 10.82
C ILE A 212 -4.33 4.50 9.47
N PHE A 213 -5.02 5.29 8.65
CA PHE A 213 -4.55 5.64 7.32
C PHE A 213 -3.27 6.48 7.36
N GLU A 214 -3.20 7.44 8.29
CA GLU A 214 -2.01 8.27 8.50
C GLU A 214 -0.82 7.43 9.00
N ASN A 215 -1.04 6.54 9.98
CA ASN A 215 0.01 5.67 10.50
C ASN A 215 0.52 4.70 9.44
N CYS A 216 -0.36 4.05 8.67
CA CYS A 216 0.04 3.20 7.55
C CYS A 216 0.84 3.99 6.51
N SER A 217 0.44 5.23 6.19
CA SER A 217 1.22 6.11 5.30
C SER A 217 2.60 6.46 5.87
N ARG A 218 2.73 6.66 7.18
CA ARG A 218 4.04 6.87 7.82
C ARG A 218 4.91 5.61 7.77
N TYR A 219 4.31 4.44 7.96
CA TYR A 219 5.01 3.16 7.82
C TYR A 219 5.50 2.92 6.39
N GLU A 220 4.73 3.33 5.37
CA GLU A 220 5.21 3.30 3.97
C GLU A 220 6.44 4.19 3.77
N ALA A 221 6.43 5.43 4.31
CA ALA A 221 7.61 6.28 4.28
C ALA A 221 8.84 5.60 4.91
N MET A 222 8.65 5.00 6.10
CA MET A 222 9.70 4.25 6.78
C MET A 222 10.14 3.01 6.00
N PHE A 223 9.25 2.38 5.24
CA PHE A 223 9.58 1.24 4.39
C PHE A 223 10.50 1.65 3.23
N TRP A 224 10.26 2.82 2.62
CA TRP A 224 11.16 3.39 1.61
C TRP A 224 12.52 3.76 2.18
N ASP A 225 12.57 4.37 3.39
CA ASP A 225 13.82 4.67 4.10
C ASP A 225 14.60 3.38 4.39
N MET A 226 13.94 2.36 4.92
CA MET A 226 14.51 1.04 5.17
C MET A 226 15.09 0.42 3.89
N ALA A 227 14.33 0.44 2.79
CA ALA A 227 14.76 -0.13 1.52
C ALA A 227 15.98 0.59 0.94
N TYR A 228 16.16 1.85 1.28
CA TYR A 228 17.28 2.67 0.83
C TYR A 228 18.52 2.57 1.73
N GLU A 229 18.35 2.49 3.06
CA GLU A 229 19.43 2.65 4.06
C GLU A 229 19.89 1.34 4.69
N GLU A 230 18.97 0.38 4.93
CA GLU A 230 19.23 -0.85 5.71
C GLU A 230 19.69 -2.03 4.82
N ILE A 231 20.68 -1.83 3.95
CA ILE A 231 21.23 -2.96 3.18
C ILE A 231 22.19 -3.73 4.09
N PRO A 232 21.99 -5.05 4.31
CA PRO A 232 22.95 -5.86 5.04
C PRO A 232 24.33 -5.85 4.33
N GLU A 233 25.39 -5.68 5.09
CA GLU A 233 26.77 -5.84 4.61
C GLU A 233 27.07 -7.27 4.15
#